data_229d073d6aa7a25799726f9df6d57082
#
_entry.id   229d073d6aa7a25799726f9df6d57082
#
_cell.length_a   1.000
_cell.length_b   1.000
_cell.length_c   1.000
_cell.angle_alpha   90.00
_cell.angle_beta   90.00
_cell.angle_gamma   90.00
#
_symmetry.space_group_name_H-M   'P 1'
#
loop_
_entity.id
_entity.type
_entity.pdbx_description
1 polymer ?
#
loop_
_entity_poly.entity_id
_entity_poly.type
_entity_poly.pdbx_seq_one_letter_code
_entity_poly.pdbx_strand_id
1 'polypeptide(L)'
;MSDFLDHPARIRQGEELDLTKLDPYLREHFPNEAGSLQVRQYPSGHSNLTYSLQLGAREVVLRRPPFGSKVKSAHDMSREYRVLSKLHAVYSPAPEVLLYCGDDEVLGAPFYLMQPIHGIILRHRLPPGLEFPAETARRLSESFIENLIRLHRMDYQAAGLSDLGKPEGYLERQVRGWTDRYFAAKTHDYPEAQKIAAWMQEHLPVTACTSLIHNDYKYDNLILDSQDITKIVGLLDWEMCTIGDPLTDLGTALAYWIDATDPEEMQHLRWGPTTQPGSFTRAEIVQYYARQTGCDTSQIAFYLTFARFKLAVIVQQIYYRYHQGLTTDKRFASMPERVQLLLRASWECAQTQHI
;
A
#
# COMPACT_ATOMS: atom_id res chain seq x y z
N MET A 1 9.75 16.11 -18.42
CA MET A 1 9.07 15.28 -17.38
C MET A 1 9.40 13.79 -17.45
N SER A 2 10.03 13.31 -18.54
CA SER A 2 10.52 11.90 -18.63
C SER A 2 11.49 11.49 -17.50
N ASP A 3 12.22 12.45 -16.94
CA ASP A 3 13.27 12.20 -15.93
C ASP A 3 12.71 11.87 -14.52
N PHE A 4 11.41 12.03 -14.31
CA PHE A 4 10.74 11.77 -13.02
C PHE A 4 9.97 10.44 -12.99
N LEU A 5 9.93 9.71 -14.11
CA LEU A 5 9.25 8.41 -14.18
C LEU A 5 9.91 7.39 -13.24
N ASP A 6 9.10 6.47 -12.73
CA ASP A 6 9.63 5.34 -11.96
C ASP A 6 10.25 4.31 -12.93
N HIS A 7 11.56 4.36 -13.08
CA HIS A 7 12.28 3.52 -14.02
C HIS A 7 12.79 2.24 -13.37
N PRO A 8 12.63 1.09 -14.04
CA PRO A 8 13.26 -0.15 -13.61
C PRO A 8 14.78 -0.05 -13.76
N ALA A 9 15.50 -0.63 -12.81
CA ALA A 9 16.95 -0.63 -12.70
C ALA A 9 17.54 -2.03 -12.94
N ARG A 10 18.83 -2.20 -12.66
CA ARG A 10 19.49 -3.49 -12.68
C ARG A 10 18.88 -4.40 -11.60
N ILE A 11 18.75 -5.69 -11.92
CA ILE A 11 18.27 -6.72 -10.98
C ILE A 11 19.23 -6.82 -9.79
N ARG A 12 18.66 -6.91 -8.60
CA ARG A 12 19.41 -7.10 -7.35
C ARG A 12 20.02 -8.49 -7.32
N GLN A 13 21.21 -8.60 -6.77
CA GLN A 13 21.91 -9.87 -6.62
C GLN A 13 21.07 -10.88 -5.81
N GLY A 14 20.89 -12.08 -6.36
CA GLY A 14 20.09 -13.14 -5.76
C GLY A 14 18.59 -13.06 -6.05
N GLU A 15 18.16 -12.08 -6.87
CA GLU A 15 16.78 -11.92 -7.31
C GLU A 15 16.62 -12.08 -8.83
N GLU A 16 17.61 -12.72 -9.48
CA GLU A 16 17.60 -13.02 -10.91
C GLU A 16 16.53 -14.07 -11.25
N LEU A 17 15.82 -13.86 -12.37
CA LEU A 17 14.84 -14.82 -12.89
C LEU A 17 15.52 -15.87 -13.77
N ASP A 18 15.04 -17.11 -13.73
CA ASP A 18 15.48 -18.18 -14.65
C ASP A 18 14.89 -17.93 -16.05
N LEU A 19 15.66 -17.26 -16.91
CA LEU A 19 15.23 -16.95 -18.28
C LEU A 19 15.14 -18.17 -19.18
N THR A 20 15.81 -19.29 -18.84
CA THR A 20 15.75 -20.51 -19.64
C THR A 20 14.38 -21.16 -19.59
N LYS A 21 13.64 -20.93 -18.53
CA LYS A 21 12.27 -21.39 -18.35
C LYS A 21 11.25 -20.30 -18.65
N LEU A 22 11.53 -19.04 -18.25
CA LEU A 22 10.58 -17.94 -18.42
C LEU A 22 10.40 -17.54 -19.90
N ASP A 23 11.47 -17.48 -20.70
CA ASP A 23 11.36 -17.03 -22.11
C ASP A 23 10.49 -17.96 -22.95
N PRO A 24 10.67 -19.32 -22.92
CA PRO A 24 9.78 -20.24 -23.61
C PRO A 24 8.32 -20.12 -23.16
N TYR A 25 8.08 -20.00 -21.84
CA TYR A 25 6.74 -19.83 -21.28
C TYR A 25 6.07 -18.56 -21.81
N LEU A 26 6.78 -17.43 -21.83
CA LEU A 26 6.24 -16.18 -22.36
C LEU A 26 5.94 -16.26 -23.86
N ARG A 27 6.78 -16.96 -24.64
CA ARG A 27 6.56 -17.12 -26.09
C ARG A 27 5.34 -17.97 -26.43
N GLU A 28 5.01 -18.94 -25.61
CA GLU A 28 3.78 -19.70 -25.73
C GLU A 28 2.54 -18.80 -25.59
N HIS A 29 2.57 -17.85 -24.65
CA HIS A 29 1.45 -16.96 -24.36
C HIS A 29 1.43 -15.68 -25.22
N PHE A 30 2.59 -15.27 -25.73
CA PHE A 30 2.76 -14.10 -26.60
C PHE A 30 3.50 -14.47 -27.89
N PRO A 31 2.93 -15.34 -28.74
CA PRO A 31 3.63 -15.92 -29.91
C PRO A 31 4.02 -14.90 -30.99
N ASN A 32 3.36 -13.75 -31.02
CA ASN A 32 3.60 -12.71 -32.02
C ASN A 32 4.75 -11.77 -31.65
N GLU A 33 5.32 -11.87 -30.45
CA GLU A 33 6.36 -10.97 -29.97
C GLU A 33 7.72 -11.52 -30.37
N ALA A 34 8.38 -10.89 -31.35
CA ALA A 34 9.72 -11.24 -31.79
C ALA A 34 10.79 -10.44 -31.05
N GLY A 35 12.00 -11.02 -30.88
CA GLY A 35 13.12 -10.37 -30.22
C GLY A 35 13.54 -11.05 -28.92
N SER A 36 14.65 -10.62 -28.33
CA SER A 36 15.17 -11.17 -27.07
C SER A 36 14.39 -10.64 -25.87
N LEU A 37 14.16 -11.51 -24.87
CA LEU A 37 13.62 -11.10 -23.57
C LEU A 37 14.67 -10.27 -22.82
N GLN A 38 14.32 -9.06 -22.43
CA GLN A 38 15.13 -8.24 -21.51
C GLN A 38 14.39 -8.09 -20.19
N VAL A 39 15.11 -8.17 -19.07
CA VAL A 39 14.54 -8.08 -17.73
C VAL A 39 15.25 -7.00 -16.94
N ARG A 40 14.46 -6.14 -16.30
CA ARG A 40 14.91 -5.14 -15.33
C ARG A 40 14.05 -5.26 -14.09
N GLN A 41 14.45 -4.65 -13.00
CA GLN A 41 13.71 -4.73 -11.72
C GLN A 41 13.36 -3.33 -11.23
N TYR A 42 12.13 -3.16 -10.74
CA TYR A 42 11.76 -1.95 -10.03
C TYR A 42 12.45 -1.92 -8.65
N PRO A 43 13.10 -0.81 -8.30
CA PRO A 43 13.90 -0.71 -7.05
C PRO A 43 13.02 -0.69 -5.80
N SER A 44 11.76 -0.29 -5.93
CA SER A 44 10.76 -0.23 -4.87
C SER A 44 9.95 -1.53 -4.81
N GLY A 45 9.46 -1.88 -3.63
CA GLY A 45 8.71 -3.11 -3.39
C GLY A 45 9.48 -4.03 -2.44
N HIS A 46 9.06 -4.02 -1.16
CA HIS A 46 9.70 -4.84 -0.13
C HIS A 46 8.91 -6.13 0.14
N SER A 47 7.61 -6.14 -0.16
CA SER A 47 6.73 -7.30 0.04
C SER A 47 6.83 -8.28 -1.13
N ASN A 48 6.69 -7.80 -2.36
CA ASN A 48 6.76 -8.62 -3.57
C ASN A 48 7.80 -8.05 -4.54
N LEU A 49 8.38 -8.92 -5.38
CA LEU A 49 9.36 -8.53 -6.39
C LEU A 49 8.63 -8.17 -7.68
N THR A 50 8.99 -7.02 -8.25
CA THR A 50 8.38 -6.48 -9.46
C THR A 50 9.45 -6.25 -10.53
N TYR A 51 9.24 -6.80 -11.71
CA TYR A 51 10.16 -6.73 -12.84
C TYR A 51 9.47 -6.11 -14.05
N SER A 52 10.21 -5.32 -14.82
CA SER A 52 9.84 -4.93 -16.18
C SER A 52 10.44 -5.94 -17.14
N LEU A 53 9.61 -6.51 -17.99
CA LEU A 53 9.98 -7.45 -19.04
C LEU A 53 9.75 -6.77 -20.38
N GLN A 54 10.79 -6.68 -21.22
CA GLN A 54 10.67 -6.28 -22.61
C GLN A 54 10.72 -7.52 -23.49
N LEU A 55 9.60 -7.88 -24.10
CA LEU A 55 9.46 -9.01 -25.01
C LEU A 55 9.21 -8.48 -26.43
N GLY A 56 10.27 -8.34 -27.21
CA GLY A 56 10.20 -7.66 -28.50
C GLY A 56 9.73 -6.21 -28.37
N ALA A 57 8.60 -5.88 -28.99
CA ALA A 57 7.98 -4.55 -28.88
C ALA A 57 7.08 -4.40 -27.63
N ARG A 58 6.70 -5.48 -27.00
CA ARG A 58 5.81 -5.49 -25.84
C ARG A 58 6.55 -5.31 -24.54
N GLU A 59 6.14 -4.35 -23.72
CA GLU A 59 6.53 -4.24 -22.32
C GLU A 59 5.42 -4.82 -21.44
N VAL A 60 5.81 -5.61 -20.43
CA VAL A 60 4.91 -6.13 -19.39
C VAL A 60 5.59 -6.07 -18.03
N VAL A 61 4.82 -6.01 -16.97
CA VAL A 61 5.31 -6.05 -15.59
C VAL A 61 5.00 -7.44 -15.00
N LEU A 62 6.04 -8.09 -14.46
CA LEU A 62 5.93 -9.35 -13.74
C LEU A 62 5.99 -9.08 -12.24
N ARG A 63 5.04 -9.65 -11.49
CA ARG A 63 5.01 -9.60 -10.02
C ARG A 63 5.01 -11.01 -9.45
N ARG A 64 5.90 -11.23 -8.46
CA ARG A 64 6.07 -12.54 -7.79
C ARG A 64 6.43 -12.36 -6.31
N PRO A 65 6.25 -13.40 -5.46
CA PRO A 65 6.76 -13.41 -4.10
C PRO A 65 8.29 -13.31 -4.05
N PRO A 66 8.87 -12.86 -2.92
CA PRO A 66 10.31 -12.92 -2.70
C PRO A 66 10.81 -14.37 -2.75
N PHE A 67 12.08 -14.54 -3.18
CA PHE A 67 12.72 -15.85 -3.15
C PHE A 67 12.79 -16.38 -1.73
N GLY A 68 12.53 -17.69 -1.55
CA GLY A 68 12.59 -18.36 -0.24
C GLY A 68 11.45 -18.00 0.72
N SER A 69 10.42 -17.25 0.28
CA SER A 69 9.24 -16.99 1.10
C SER A 69 8.49 -18.28 1.41
N LYS A 70 8.35 -18.61 2.71
CA LYS A 70 7.59 -19.78 3.19
C LYS A 70 6.16 -19.46 3.61
N VAL A 71 5.77 -18.17 3.64
CA VAL A 71 4.46 -17.74 4.13
C VAL A 71 3.49 -17.61 2.96
N LYS A 72 2.78 -18.68 2.65
CA LYS A 72 1.82 -18.73 1.52
C LYS A 72 0.70 -17.68 1.59
N SER A 73 0.28 -17.27 2.78
CA SER A 73 -0.83 -16.32 2.95
C SER A 73 -0.45 -14.83 2.83
N ALA A 74 0.84 -14.51 2.95
CA ALA A 74 1.31 -13.11 2.90
C ALA A 74 1.60 -12.63 1.47
N HIS A 75 1.71 -13.54 0.49
CA HIS A 75 2.10 -13.24 -0.88
C HIS A 75 1.26 -14.07 -1.86
N ASP A 76 -0.07 -14.01 -1.70
CA ASP A 76 -0.99 -14.79 -2.55
C ASP A 76 -1.19 -14.07 -3.90
N MET A 77 -0.35 -14.42 -4.87
CA MET A 77 -0.41 -13.89 -6.23
C MET A 77 -1.73 -14.21 -6.93
N SER A 78 -2.33 -15.36 -6.60
CA SER A 78 -3.62 -15.77 -7.21
C SER A 78 -4.75 -14.85 -6.76
N ARG A 79 -4.72 -14.46 -5.48
CA ARG A 79 -5.69 -13.53 -4.90
C ARG A 79 -5.56 -12.14 -5.50
N GLU A 80 -4.35 -11.60 -5.57
CA GLU A 80 -4.08 -10.28 -6.15
C GLU A 80 -4.47 -10.25 -7.65
N TYR A 81 -4.07 -11.27 -8.42
CA TYR A 81 -4.49 -11.43 -9.82
C TYR A 81 -6.01 -11.46 -9.96
N ARG A 82 -6.72 -12.26 -9.15
CA ARG A 82 -8.18 -12.37 -9.19
C ARG A 82 -8.87 -11.04 -8.89
N VAL A 83 -8.35 -10.26 -7.94
CA VAL A 83 -8.87 -8.92 -7.64
C VAL A 83 -8.70 -8.02 -8.85
N LEU A 84 -7.48 -7.90 -9.36
CA LEU A 84 -7.15 -7.01 -10.47
C LEU A 84 -7.90 -7.38 -11.76
N SER A 85 -8.07 -8.67 -12.06
CA SER A 85 -8.79 -9.12 -13.25
C SER A 85 -10.26 -8.69 -13.31
N LYS A 86 -10.87 -8.46 -12.14
CA LYS A 86 -12.24 -7.98 -12.03
C LYS A 86 -12.30 -6.45 -11.86
N LEU A 87 -11.30 -5.88 -11.23
CA LEU A 87 -11.32 -4.49 -10.81
C LEU A 87 -11.02 -3.51 -11.96
N HIS A 88 -10.09 -3.84 -12.84
CA HIS A 88 -9.66 -2.94 -13.93
C HIS A 88 -10.81 -2.44 -14.80
N ALA A 89 -11.79 -3.29 -15.09
CA ALA A 89 -12.94 -2.94 -15.92
C ALA A 89 -13.85 -1.84 -15.31
N VAL A 90 -13.86 -1.71 -13.98
CA VAL A 90 -14.75 -0.79 -13.25
C VAL A 90 -14.00 0.32 -12.50
N TYR A 91 -12.69 0.14 -12.31
CA TYR A 91 -11.82 1.09 -11.62
C TYR A 91 -10.50 1.22 -12.40
N SER A 92 -10.46 2.17 -13.31
CA SER A 92 -9.36 2.35 -14.28
C SER A 92 -7.96 2.56 -13.69
N PRO A 93 -7.75 3.06 -12.42
CA PRO A 93 -6.41 3.07 -11.83
C PRO A 93 -5.87 1.69 -11.41
N ALA A 94 -6.70 0.63 -11.38
CA ALA A 94 -6.19 -0.71 -11.15
C ALA A 94 -5.41 -1.21 -12.37
N PRO A 95 -4.21 -1.83 -12.19
CA PRO A 95 -3.47 -2.42 -13.30
C PRO A 95 -4.30 -3.47 -14.05
N GLU A 96 -4.18 -3.48 -15.37
CA GLU A 96 -4.73 -4.54 -16.22
C GLU A 96 -3.84 -5.77 -16.14
N VAL A 97 -4.36 -6.89 -15.64
CA VAL A 97 -3.62 -8.16 -15.61
C VAL A 97 -3.79 -8.91 -16.92
N LEU A 98 -2.70 -9.53 -17.38
CA LEU A 98 -2.60 -10.20 -18.67
C LEU A 98 -2.57 -11.72 -18.54
N LEU A 99 -1.86 -12.23 -17.54
CA LEU A 99 -1.58 -13.65 -17.40
C LEU A 99 -1.30 -13.99 -15.94
N TYR A 100 -1.75 -15.15 -15.49
CA TYR A 100 -1.38 -15.76 -14.22
C TYR A 100 -0.69 -17.10 -14.47
N CYS A 101 0.45 -17.31 -13.84
CA CYS A 101 1.15 -18.57 -13.80
C CYS A 101 1.12 -19.14 -12.37
N GLY A 102 0.43 -20.27 -12.19
CA GLY A 102 0.40 -21.01 -10.94
C GLY A 102 1.38 -22.18 -10.90
N ASP A 103 2.18 -22.37 -11.97
CA ASP A 103 3.16 -23.44 -12.08
C ASP A 103 4.50 -23.01 -11.48
N ASP A 104 4.85 -23.64 -10.36
CA ASP A 104 6.12 -23.39 -9.66
C ASP A 104 7.35 -23.84 -10.47
N GLU A 105 7.18 -24.70 -11.49
CA GLU A 105 8.30 -25.16 -12.33
C GLU A 105 8.90 -24.06 -13.19
N VAL A 106 8.15 -23.00 -13.49
CA VAL A 106 8.61 -21.88 -14.33
C VAL A 106 9.58 -20.96 -13.57
N LEU A 107 9.18 -20.47 -12.40
CA LEU A 107 10.00 -19.53 -11.62
C LEU A 107 10.15 -19.89 -10.13
N GLY A 108 9.79 -21.10 -9.73
CA GLY A 108 9.87 -21.56 -8.34
C GLY A 108 8.78 -20.98 -7.41
N ALA A 109 7.85 -20.22 -7.95
CA ALA A 109 6.70 -19.66 -7.25
C ALA A 109 5.67 -19.11 -8.25
N PRO A 110 4.37 -19.02 -7.89
CA PRO A 110 3.36 -18.38 -8.70
C PRO A 110 3.72 -16.90 -9.00
N PHE A 111 3.33 -16.44 -10.18
CA PHE A 111 3.50 -15.04 -10.58
C PHE A 111 2.36 -14.60 -11.49
N TYR A 112 2.24 -13.31 -11.70
CA TYR A 112 1.34 -12.78 -12.72
C TYR A 112 2.00 -11.66 -13.53
N LEU A 113 1.45 -11.45 -14.72
CA LEU A 113 1.84 -10.37 -15.63
C LEU A 113 0.71 -9.35 -15.70
N MET A 114 1.10 -8.07 -15.79
CA MET A 114 0.19 -6.94 -15.96
C MET A 114 0.74 -5.92 -16.96
N GLN A 115 -0.13 -5.08 -17.49
CA GLN A 115 0.27 -3.91 -18.28
C GLN A 115 1.07 -2.93 -17.41
N PRO A 116 2.16 -2.34 -17.94
CA PRO A 116 2.84 -1.26 -17.25
C PRO A 116 1.95 -0.01 -17.21
N ILE A 117 1.94 0.67 -16.07
CA ILE A 117 1.38 2.01 -15.95
C ILE A 117 2.56 2.97 -15.81
N HIS A 118 2.76 3.80 -16.84
CA HIS A 118 3.86 4.77 -16.83
C HIS A 118 3.43 6.06 -16.15
N GLY A 119 4.25 6.56 -15.23
CA GLY A 119 3.95 7.78 -14.52
C GLY A 119 4.95 8.06 -13.40
N ILE A 120 4.62 9.02 -12.56
CA ILE A 120 5.46 9.50 -11.47
C ILE A 120 4.92 8.95 -10.15
N ILE A 121 5.79 8.38 -9.32
CA ILE A 121 5.48 7.98 -7.95
C ILE A 121 6.17 8.94 -7.00
N LEU A 122 5.38 9.69 -6.22
CA LEU A 122 5.89 10.59 -5.20
C LEU A 122 6.15 9.81 -3.91
N ARG A 123 7.40 9.84 -3.47
CA ARG A 123 7.86 9.16 -2.25
C ARG A 123 8.19 10.19 -1.16
N HIS A 124 8.87 9.74 -0.14
CA HIS A 124 9.37 10.55 0.98
C HIS A 124 9.98 11.91 0.56
N ARG A 125 10.65 12.00 -0.58
CA ARG A 125 11.19 13.25 -1.14
C ARG A 125 10.63 13.47 -2.54
N LEU A 126 10.38 14.74 -2.86
CA LEU A 126 10.08 15.10 -4.23
C LEU A 126 11.32 14.83 -5.13
N PRO A 127 11.10 14.38 -6.36
CA PRO A 127 12.19 14.26 -7.34
C PRO A 127 12.94 15.59 -7.50
N PRO A 128 14.27 15.60 -7.55
CA PRO A 128 15.04 16.82 -7.75
C PRO A 128 14.63 17.54 -9.04
N GLY A 129 14.32 18.83 -8.93
CA GLY A 129 13.89 19.64 -10.07
C GLY A 129 12.39 19.58 -10.40
N LEU A 130 11.60 18.79 -9.70
CA LEU A 130 10.15 18.82 -9.84
C LEU A 130 9.60 20.08 -9.17
N GLU A 131 8.99 20.96 -9.96
CA GLU A 131 8.23 22.10 -9.44
C GLU A 131 6.94 21.60 -8.77
N PHE A 132 6.72 22.03 -7.53
CA PHE A 132 5.56 21.59 -6.74
C PHE A 132 4.94 22.79 -5.98
N PRO A 133 4.33 23.74 -6.70
CA PRO A 133 3.70 24.90 -6.10
C PRO A 133 2.50 24.52 -5.24
N ALA A 134 2.11 25.40 -4.32
CA ALA A 134 1.01 25.18 -3.36
C ALA A 134 -0.33 24.80 -4.04
N GLU A 135 -0.63 25.39 -5.19
CA GLU A 135 -1.80 25.05 -6.00
C GLU A 135 -1.77 23.57 -6.45
N THR A 136 -0.60 23.10 -6.91
CA THR A 136 -0.41 21.70 -7.30
C THR A 136 -0.58 20.76 -6.10
N ALA A 137 0.00 21.11 -4.94
CA ALA A 137 -0.13 20.34 -3.72
C ALA A 137 -1.61 20.22 -3.29
N ARG A 138 -2.37 21.33 -3.37
CA ARG A 138 -3.80 21.35 -3.05
C ARG A 138 -4.60 20.47 -3.99
N ARG A 139 -4.45 20.63 -5.30
CA ARG A 139 -5.16 19.84 -6.31
C ARG A 139 -4.81 18.35 -6.22
N LEU A 140 -3.54 18.02 -5.92
CA LEU A 140 -3.14 16.64 -5.72
C LEU A 140 -3.75 16.03 -4.44
N SER A 141 -3.89 16.83 -3.37
CA SER A 141 -4.59 16.40 -2.16
C SER A 141 -6.08 16.11 -2.43
N GLU A 142 -6.72 16.93 -3.24
CA GLU A 142 -8.10 16.70 -3.71
C GLU A 142 -8.19 15.42 -4.51
N SER A 143 -7.33 15.24 -5.51
CA SER A 143 -7.29 14.01 -6.33
C SER A 143 -7.00 12.75 -5.50
N PHE A 144 -6.15 12.85 -4.48
CA PHE A 144 -5.85 11.75 -3.56
C PHE A 144 -7.13 11.26 -2.88
N ILE A 145 -7.87 12.17 -2.25
CA ILE A 145 -9.07 11.78 -1.52
C ILE A 145 -10.24 11.42 -2.46
N GLU A 146 -10.37 12.07 -3.61
CA GLU A 146 -11.38 11.72 -4.62
C GLU A 146 -11.19 10.30 -5.18
N ASN A 147 -9.93 9.92 -5.44
CA ASN A 147 -9.63 8.57 -5.90
C ASN A 147 -9.96 7.51 -4.84
N LEU A 148 -9.72 7.77 -3.55
CA LEU A 148 -10.14 6.90 -2.45
C LEU A 148 -11.67 6.79 -2.36
N ILE A 149 -12.38 7.92 -2.45
CA ILE A 149 -13.85 7.98 -2.46
C ILE A 149 -14.41 7.18 -3.65
N ARG A 150 -13.81 7.31 -4.83
CA ARG A 150 -14.20 6.55 -6.02
C ARG A 150 -14.06 5.05 -5.80
N LEU A 151 -12.98 4.61 -5.14
CA LEU A 151 -12.79 3.22 -4.76
C LEU A 151 -13.89 2.75 -3.80
N HIS A 152 -14.16 3.51 -2.74
CA HIS A 152 -15.15 3.15 -1.73
C HIS A 152 -16.59 3.15 -2.24
N ARG A 153 -16.90 3.94 -3.27
CA ARG A 153 -18.22 3.98 -3.92
C ARG A 153 -18.44 2.90 -4.97
N MET A 154 -17.39 2.17 -5.30
CA MET A 154 -17.51 1.12 -6.32
C MET A 154 -18.43 0.01 -5.84
N ASP A 155 -19.32 -0.44 -6.73
CA ASP A 155 -20.14 -1.63 -6.48
C ASP A 155 -19.28 -2.89 -6.61
N TYR A 156 -18.70 -3.31 -5.52
CA TYR A 156 -17.85 -4.50 -5.45
C TYR A 156 -18.64 -5.79 -5.71
N GLN A 157 -19.97 -5.78 -5.50
CA GLN A 157 -20.83 -6.93 -5.77
C GLN A 157 -21.02 -7.09 -7.28
N ALA A 158 -21.39 -6.00 -7.98
CA ALA A 158 -21.47 -6.00 -9.43
C ALA A 158 -20.13 -6.31 -10.10
N ALA A 159 -19.00 -5.93 -9.47
CA ALA A 159 -17.67 -6.30 -9.91
C ALA A 159 -17.31 -7.78 -9.64
N GLY A 160 -18.19 -8.55 -8.99
CA GLY A 160 -17.97 -9.97 -8.67
C GLY A 160 -16.91 -10.19 -7.57
N LEU A 161 -16.74 -9.25 -6.64
CA LEU A 161 -15.76 -9.29 -5.56
C LEU A 161 -16.40 -9.57 -4.18
N SER A 162 -17.67 -10.00 -4.11
CA SER A 162 -18.40 -10.25 -2.86
C SER A 162 -17.72 -11.28 -1.94
N ASP A 163 -16.94 -12.20 -2.50
CA ASP A 163 -16.25 -13.27 -1.77
C ASP A 163 -14.84 -12.88 -1.30
N LEU A 164 -14.42 -11.63 -1.53
CA LEU A 164 -13.06 -11.18 -1.23
C LEU A 164 -12.78 -11.08 0.28
N GLY A 165 -13.81 -10.91 1.10
CA GLY A 165 -13.69 -10.77 2.55
C GLY A 165 -14.97 -11.12 3.30
N LYS A 166 -14.92 -10.99 4.61
CA LYS A 166 -16.06 -11.14 5.53
C LYS A 166 -16.27 -9.81 6.23
N PRO A 167 -17.21 -8.96 5.77
CA PRO A 167 -17.42 -7.63 6.32
C PRO A 167 -17.96 -7.65 7.76
N GLU A 168 -18.83 -8.62 8.12
CA GLU A 168 -19.39 -8.71 9.46
C GLU A 168 -18.27 -8.91 10.51
N GLY A 169 -18.22 -8.03 11.51
CA GLY A 169 -17.19 -8.05 12.56
C GLY A 169 -15.77 -7.82 12.05
N TYR A 170 -15.62 -7.20 10.85
CA TYR A 170 -14.31 -6.96 10.25
C TYR A 170 -13.40 -6.17 11.18
N LEU A 171 -13.86 -5.02 11.70
CA LEU A 171 -13.05 -4.12 12.52
C LEU A 171 -12.60 -4.81 13.82
N GLU A 172 -13.50 -5.54 14.50
CA GLU A 172 -13.16 -6.29 15.71
C GLU A 172 -12.06 -7.34 15.45
N ARG A 173 -12.20 -8.10 14.34
CA ARG A 173 -11.17 -9.09 13.97
C ARG A 173 -9.84 -8.42 13.63
N GLN A 174 -9.85 -7.23 13.01
CA GLN A 174 -8.63 -6.49 12.71
C GLN A 174 -7.95 -6.01 13.99
N VAL A 175 -8.69 -5.37 14.89
CA VAL A 175 -8.16 -4.90 16.20
C VAL A 175 -7.52 -6.07 16.95
N ARG A 176 -8.24 -7.18 17.11
CA ARG A 176 -7.72 -8.37 17.78
C ARG A 176 -6.50 -8.94 17.09
N GLY A 177 -6.58 -9.16 15.77
CA GLY A 177 -5.50 -9.79 15.01
C GLY A 177 -4.21 -8.94 14.98
N TRP A 178 -4.30 -7.61 14.91
CA TRP A 178 -3.12 -6.75 14.98
C TRP A 178 -2.57 -6.66 16.40
N THR A 179 -3.41 -6.68 17.42
CA THR A 179 -3.00 -6.78 18.83
C THR A 179 -2.22 -8.06 19.09
N ASP A 180 -2.74 -9.20 18.65
CA ASP A 180 -2.08 -10.50 18.80
C ASP A 180 -0.69 -10.52 18.10
N ARG A 181 -0.61 -9.96 16.87
CA ARG A 181 0.65 -9.85 16.14
C ARG A 181 1.68 -8.97 16.85
N TYR A 182 1.23 -7.86 17.46
CA TYR A 182 2.12 -7.01 18.24
C TYR A 182 2.77 -7.79 19.38
N PHE A 183 1.95 -8.43 20.21
CA PHE A 183 2.46 -9.16 21.37
C PHE A 183 3.29 -10.39 21.01
N ALA A 184 2.98 -11.05 19.89
CA ALA A 184 3.78 -12.15 19.36
C ALA A 184 5.16 -11.71 18.84
N ALA A 185 5.29 -10.47 18.36
CA ALA A 185 6.54 -9.89 17.84
C ALA A 185 7.22 -8.92 18.82
N LYS A 186 6.71 -8.78 20.04
CA LYS A 186 7.22 -7.84 21.04
C LYS A 186 8.68 -8.13 21.39
N THR A 187 9.54 -7.09 21.32
CA THR A 187 10.95 -7.14 21.70
C THR A 187 11.29 -6.19 22.83
N HIS A 188 10.54 -5.11 22.95
CA HIS A 188 10.69 -4.08 23.99
C HIS A 188 9.38 -3.89 24.72
N ASP A 189 9.44 -3.32 25.92
CA ASP A 189 8.25 -3.01 26.70
C ASP A 189 7.85 -1.54 26.47
N TYR A 190 6.78 -1.35 25.71
CA TYR A 190 6.18 -0.05 25.47
C TYR A 190 4.78 -0.05 26.12
N PRO A 191 4.60 0.66 27.25
CA PRO A 191 3.32 0.65 27.99
C PRO A 191 2.13 1.14 27.17
N GLU A 192 2.38 2.00 26.18
CA GLU A 192 1.36 2.54 25.30
C GLU A 192 0.64 1.43 24.51
N ALA A 193 1.37 0.39 24.09
CA ALA A 193 0.80 -0.69 23.28
C ALA A 193 -0.34 -1.42 24.01
N GLN A 194 -0.18 -1.69 25.30
CA GLN A 194 -1.22 -2.34 26.11
C GLN A 194 -2.42 -1.41 26.34
N LYS A 195 -2.16 -0.10 26.59
CA LYS A 195 -3.20 0.91 26.77
C LYS A 195 -4.02 1.09 25.48
N ILE A 196 -3.36 1.17 24.32
CA ILE A 196 -4.03 1.27 23.02
C ILE A 196 -4.89 0.04 22.77
N ALA A 197 -4.35 -1.16 22.99
CA ALA A 197 -5.09 -2.41 22.78
C ALA A 197 -6.37 -2.47 23.62
N ALA A 198 -6.29 -2.12 24.90
CA ALA A 198 -7.45 -2.05 25.79
C ALA A 198 -8.46 -0.99 25.32
N TRP A 199 -7.98 0.22 25.05
CA TRP A 199 -8.81 1.34 24.59
C TRP A 199 -9.55 1.01 23.30
N MET A 200 -8.89 0.39 22.30
CA MET A 200 -9.53 -0.02 21.04
C MET A 200 -10.66 -1.05 21.25
N GLN A 201 -10.52 -1.95 22.23
CA GLN A 201 -11.57 -2.93 22.55
C GLN A 201 -12.78 -2.27 23.20
N GLU A 202 -12.55 -1.27 24.06
CA GLU A 202 -13.61 -0.54 24.78
C GLU A 202 -14.38 0.43 23.90
N HIS A 203 -13.72 0.99 22.84
CA HIS A 203 -14.26 2.06 22.00
C HIS A 203 -14.55 1.60 20.55
N LEU A 204 -14.72 0.30 20.34
CA LEU A 204 -14.91 -0.26 19.00
C LEU A 204 -16.14 0.34 18.32
N PRO A 205 -16.00 1.04 17.17
CA PRO A 205 -17.15 1.60 16.45
C PRO A 205 -18.04 0.53 15.86
N VAL A 206 -19.31 0.87 15.69
CA VAL A 206 -20.24 0.08 14.89
C VAL A 206 -20.01 0.45 13.40
N THR A 207 -19.62 -0.53 12.59
CA THR A 207 -19.47 -0.34 11.14
C THR A 207 -20.81 0.00 10.51
N ALA A 208 -20.92 1.19 9.93
CA ALA A 208 -22.16 1.67 9.32
C ALA A 208 -22.34 1.21 7.86
N CYS A 209 -21.24 1.01 7.14
CA CYS A 209 -21.24 0.59 5.74
C CYS A 209 -20.00 -0.25 5.41
N THR A 210 -20.07 -0.93 4.29
CA THR A 210 -18.96 -1.76 3.78
C THR A 210 -18.63 -1.38 2.34
N SER A 211 -17.35 -1.42 2.02
CA SER A 211 -16.84 -1.17 0.67
C SER A 211 -15.65 -2.05 0.34
N LEU A 212 -15.22 -2.02 -0.90
CA LEU A 212 -13.88 -2.46 -1.25
C LEU A 212 -12.88 -1.47 -0.65
N ILE A 213 -11.93 -1.95 0.14
CA ILE A 213 -10.88 -1.16 0.79
C ILE A 213 -9.51 -1.67 0.37
N HIS A 214 -8.56 -0.75 0.20
CA HIS A 214 -7.20 -1.03 -0.22
C HIS A 214 -6.30 -1.50 0.94
N ASN A 215 -6.50 -0.93 2.13
CA ASN A 215 -5.74 -1.17 3.36
C ASN A 215 -4.27 -0.74 3.37
N ASP A 216 -3.76 -0.15 2.26
CA ASP A 216 -2.41 0.43 2.16
C ASP A 216 -2.40 1.65 1.24
N TYR A 217 -3.45 2.49 1.31
CA TYR A 217 -3.62 3.65 0.45
C TYR A 217 -2.69 4.80 0.89
N LYS A 218 -1.69 5.09 0.05
CA LYS A 218 -0.66 6.11 0.28
C LYS A 218 -0.02 6.57 -1.03
N TYR A 219 0.69 7.69 -1.02
CA TYR A 219 1.36 8.22 -2.22
C TYR A 219 2.34 7.25 -2.88
N ASP A 220 3.08 6.45 -2.09
CA ASP A 220 4.01 5.45 -2.62
C ASP A 220 3.33 4.40 -3.54
N ASN A 221 2.02 4.20 -3.39
CA ASN A 221 1.22 3.27 -4.16
C ASN A 221 0.43 3.94 -5.29
N LEU A 222 0.57 5.27 -5.47
CA LEU A 222 -0.12 6.02 -6.52
C LEU A 222 0.84 6.34 -7.67
N ILE A 223 0.38 6.10 -8.90
CA ILE A 223 1.06 6.55 -10.11
C ILE A 223 0.33 7.78 -10.62
N LEU A 224 1.07 8.87 -10.77
CA LEU A 224 0.58 10.16 -11.26
C LEU A 224 0.91 10.30 -12.75
N ASP A 225 0.04 10.97 -13.49
CA ASP A 225 0.27 11.28 -14.91
C ASP A 225 1.54 12.12 -15.08
N SER A 226 2.36 11.75 -16.05
CA SER A 226 3.63 12.42 -16.31
C SER A 226 3.48 13.83 -16.91
N GLN A 227 2.33 14.19 -17.44
CA GLN A 227 2.03 15.51 -17.98
C GLN A 227 1.26 16.39 -16.98
N ASP A 228 0.45 15.77 -16.12
CA ASP A 228 -0.31 16.45 -15.09
C ASP A 228 -0.25 15.65 -13.78
N ILE A 229 0.71 15.96 -12.94
CA ILE A 229 0.96 15.26 -11.67
C ILE A 229 -0.21 15.36 -10.67
N THR A 230 -1.24 16.13 -10.96
CA THR A 230 -2.46 16.16 -10.16
C THR A 230 -3.45 15.06 -10.54
N LYS A 231 -3.19 14.30 -11.60
CA LYS A 231 -4.02 13.16 -12.02
C LYS A 231 -3.43 11.84 -11.57
N ILE A 232 -4.25 11.02 -10.90
CA ILE A 232 -3.90 9.66 -10.53
C ILE A 232 -4.30 8.74 -11.70
N VAL A 233 -3.31 8.03 -12.25
CA VAL A 233 -3.49 7.07 -13.36
C VAL A 233 -3.29 5.63 -12.95
N GLY A 234 -2.71 5.39 -11.75
CA GLY A 234 -2.51 4.04 -11.22
C GLY A 234 -2.61 3.98 -9.71
N LEU A 235 -3.10 2.85 -9.20
CA LEU A 235 -3.06 2.45 -7.79
C LEU A 235 -2.48 1.04 -7.72
N LEU A 236 -1.37 0.90 -7.00
CA LEU A 236 -0.58 -0.32 -6.89
C LEU A 236 -0.78 -1.00 -5.54
N ASP A 237 -0.32 -2.25 -5.43
CA ASP A 237 -0.19 -3.02 -4.19
C ASP A 237 -1.52 -3.43 -3.55
N TRP A 238 -2.25 -4.28 -4.28
CA TRP A 238 -3.59 -4.77 -3.91
C TRP A 238 -3.59 -5.99 -2.99
N GLU A 239 -2.43 -6.40 -2.47
CA GLU A 239 -2.28 -7.62 -1.64
C GLU A 239 -3.13 -7.59 -0.36
N MET A 240 -3.36 -6.38 0.22
CA MET A 240 -4.13 -6.19 1.44
C MET A 240 -5.61 -5.86 1.21
N CYS A 241 -6.02 -5.72 -0.05
CA CYS A 241 -7.37 -5.34 -0.44
C CYS A 241 -8.41 -6.35 0.06
N THR A 242 -9.55 -5.86 0.55
CA THR A 242 -10.65 -6.71 1.05
C THR A 242 -11.98 -5.95 1.05
N ILE A 243 -13.06 -6.63 1.47
CA ILE A 243 -14.31 -5.94 1.80
C ILE A 243 -14.31 -5.64 3.30
N GLY A 244 -14.50 -4.38 3.65
CA GLY A 244 -14.45 -3.92 5.03
C GLY A 244 -15.05 -2.53 5.22
N ASP A 245 -14.80 -1.96 6.40
CA ASP A 245 -15.24 -0.61 6.76
C ASP A 245 -14.37 0.45 6.04
N PRO A 246 -14.93 1.33 5.21
CA PRO A 246 -14.19 2.34 4.48
C PRO A 246 -13.44 3.34 5.38
N LEU A 247 -13.90 3.56 6.61
CA LEU A 247 -13.18 4.42 7.56
C LEU A 247 -11.87 3.77 8.04
N THR A 248 -11.75 2.44 7.99
CA THR A 248 -10.46 1.75 8.23
C THR A 248 -9.43 2.13 7.16
N ASP A 249 -9.86 2.24 5.93
CA ASP A 249 -8.98 2.64 4.81
C ASP A 249 -8.65 4.12 4.87
N LEU A 250 -9.63 4.97 5.15
CA LEU A 250 -9.40 6.40 5.40
C LEU A 250 -8.42 6.61 6.57
N GLY A 251 -8.62 5.92 7.71
CA GLY A 251 -7.71 5.96 8.85
C GLY A 251 -6.29 5.53 8.49
N THR A 252 -6.15 4.51 7.64
CA THR A 252 -4.85 4.06 7.11
C THR A 252 -4.20 5.14 6.25
N ALA A 253 -4.96 5.79 5.35
CA ALA A 253 -4.47 6.90 4.54
C ALA A 253 -4.02 8.09 5.42
N LEU A 254 -4.79 8.42 6.46
CA LEU A 254 -4.45 9.47 7.43
C LEU A 254 -3.21 9.13 8.27
N ALA A 255 -2.97 7.86 8.58
CA ALA A 255 -1.77 7.45 9.32
C ALA A 255 -0.49 7.61 8.50
N TYR A 256 -0.57 7.49 7.17
CA TYR A 256 0.52 7.81 6.24
C TYR A 256 0.61 9.31 5.93
N TRP A 257 -0.43 10.08 6.23
CA TRP A 257 -0.50 11.52 5.97
C TRP A 257 0.10 12.29 7.15
N ILE A 258 1.28 12.82 6.94
CA ILE A 258 1.97 13.66 7.94
C ILE A 258 1.66 15.12 7.63
N ASP A 259 1.12 15.86 8.61
CA ASP A 259 0.85 17.29 8.49
C ASP A 259 2.12 18.12 8.71
N ALA A 260 2.18 19.30 8.11
CA ALA A 260 3.30 20.22 8.31
C ALA A 260 3.45 20.69 9.76
N THR A 261 2.37 20.59 10.54
CA THR A 261 2.31 20.97 11.96
C THR A 261 2.61 19.80 12.91
N ASP A 262 2.77 18.58 12.39
CA ASP A 262 3.16 17.43 13.21
C ASP A 262 4.56 17.65 13.83
N PRO A 263 4.87 17.03 14.98
CA PRO A 263 6.20 17.07 15.58
C PRO A 263 7.28 16.64 14.57
N GLU A 264 8.48 17.23 14.67
CA GLU A 264 9.59 16.99 13.76
C GLU A 264 9.92 15.50 13.62
N GLU A 265 9.83 14.74 14.71
CA GLU A 265 10.05 13.29 14.74
C GLU A 265 9.05 12.56 13.80
N MET A 266 7.78 12.97 13.80
CA MET A 266 6.76 12.43 12.89
C MET A 266 7.02 12.85 11.45
N GLN A 267 7.48 14.08 11.20
CA GLN A 267 7.81 14.55 9.85
C GLN A 267 8.94 13.73 9.21
N HIS A 268 9.82 13.11 9.98
CA HIS A 268 10.83 12.18 9.46
C HIS A 268 10.25 10.84 8.97
N LEU A 269 9.00 10.52 9.34
CA LEU A 269 8.28 9.32 8.87
C LEU A 269 7.47 9.54 7.58
N ARG A 270 7.63 10.66 6.87
CA ARG A 270 6.84 10.97 5.67
C ARG A 270 6.88 9.87 4.62
N TRP A 271 5.71 9.56 4.06
CA TRP A 271 5.52 8.62 2.96
C TRP A 271 5.09 9.30 1.65
N GLY A 272 5.13 10.63 1.59
CA GLY A 272 4.73 11.43 0.45
C GLY A 272 4.94 12.93 0.69
N PRO A 273 4.53 13.79 -0.24
CA PRO A 273 4.74 15.23 -0.18
C PRO A 273 3.72 15.97 0.70
N THR A 274 3.17 15.32 1.72
CA THR A 274 2.01 15.81 2.51
C THR A 274 2.29 17.03 3.36
N THR A 275 3.57 17.35 3.60
CA THR A 275 4.01 18.54 4.34
C THR A 275 4.31 19.75 3.44
N GLN A 276 4.09 19.63 2.13
CA GLN A 276 4.33 20.73 1.20
C GLN A 276 3.29 21.85 1.38
N PRO A 277 3.68 23.12 1.23
CA PRO A 277 2.72 24.22 1.25
C PRO A 277 1.55 23.97 0.30
N GLY A 278 0.32 24.14 0.78
CA GLY A 278 -0.90 23.90 0.01
C GLY A 278 -1.48 22.48 0.14
N SER A 279 -0.72 21.50 0.64
CA SER A 279 -1.29 20.19 0.95
C SER A 279 -2.42 20.30 1.98
N PHE A 280 -3.44 19.46 1.85
CA PHE A 280 -4.49 19.35 2.86
C PHE A 280 -3.91 18.90 4.20
N THR A 281 -4.52 19.37 5.28
CA THR A 281 -4.40 18.77 6.60
C THR A 281 -5.25 17.50 6.70
N ARG A 282 -4.97 16.64 7.67
CA ARG A 282 -5.84 15.49 7.97
C ARG A 282 -7.29 15.90 8.20
N ALA A 283 -7.50 17.03 8.91
CA ALA A 283 -8.83 17.56 9.15
C ALA A 283 -9.55 17.95 7.84
N GLU A 284 -8.85 18.59 6.89
CA GLU A 284 -9.41 18.93 5.58
C GLU A 284 -9.75 17.67 4.77
N ILE A 285 -8.92 16.63 4.82
CA ILE A 285 -9.19 15.33 4.17
C ILE A 285 -10.46 14.70 4.74
N VAL A 286 -10.60 14.63 6.06
CA VAL A 286 -11.77 14.06 6.73
C VAL A 286 -13.04 14.85 6.39
N GLN A 287 -12.98 16.19 6.44
CA GLN A 287 -14.10 17.04 6.07
C GLN A 287 -14.49 16.87 4.59
N TYR A 288 -13.51 16.77 3.71
CA TYR A 288 -13.76 16.54 2.28
C TYR A 288 -14.45 15.20 2.06
N TYR A 289 -13.92 14.14 2.68
CA TYR A 289 -14.48 12.79 2.62
C TYR A 289 -15.93 12.76 3.12
N ALA A 290 -16.19 13.32 4.31
CA ALA A 290 -17.53 13.36 4.90
C ALA A 290 -18.53 14.10 3.99
N ARG A 291 -18.15 15.28 3.48
CA ARG A 291 -19.01 16.08 2.57
C ARG A 291 -19.35 15.32 1.29
N GLN A 292 -18.37 14.65 0.71
CA GLN A 292 -18.56 13.95 -0.55
C GLN A 292 -19.35 12.65 -0.38
N THR A 293 -19.12 11.90 0.69
CA THR A 293 -19.72 10.57 0.87
C THR A 293 -21.01 10.58 1.69
N GLY A 294 -21.22 11.60 2.52
CA GLY A 294 -22.27 11.62 3.54
C GLY A 294 -21.98 10.69 4.73
N CYS A 295 -20.77 10.13 4.82
CA CYS A 295 -20.38 9.24 5.89
C CYS A 295 -20.18 9.99 7.20
N ASP A 296 -20.66 9.44 8.32
CA ASP A 296 -20.33 9.96 9.65
C ASP A 296 -18.88 9.64 9.99
N THR A 297 -18.07 10.69 10.11
CA THR A 297 -16.65 10.59 10.46
C THR A 297 -16.36 11.00 11.91
N SER A 298 -17.36 11.10 12.76
CA SER A 298 -17.21 11.55 14.16
C SER A 298 -16.26 10.68 14.98
N GLN A 299 -16.10 9.39 14.60
CA GLN A 299 -15.20 8.46 15.25
C GLN A 299 -13.87 8.27 14.51
N ILE A 300 -13.50 9.16 13.60
CA ILE A 300 -12.26 9.00 12.79
C ILE A 300 -10.98 8.88 13.63
N ALA A 301 -10.96 9.48 14.83
CA ALA A 301 -9.84 9.36 15.75
C ALA A 301 -9.60 7.89 16.18
N PHE A 302 -10.66 7.06 16.31
CA PHE A 302 -10.50 5.64 16.53
C PHE A 302 -9.75 4.97 15.37
N TYR A 303 -10.15 5.25 14.14
CA TYR A 303 -9.56 4.64 12.96
C TYR A 303 -8.11 5.09 12.74
N LEU A 304 -7.80 6.35 13.04
CA LEU A 304 -6.42 6.85 13.00
C LEU A 304 -5.56 6.21 14.11
N THR A 305 -6.09 6.07 15.32
CA THR A 305 -5.42 5.35 16.43
C THR A 305 -5.10 3.91 16.02
N PHE A 306 -6.10 3.19 15.51
CA PHE A 306 -5.92 1.82 15.02
C PHE A 306 -4.90 1.73 13.88
N ALA A 307 -4.94 2.64 12.92
CA ALA A 307 -4.03 2.64 11.78
C ALA A 307 -2.57 2.93 12.20
N ARG A 308 -2.33 3.90 13.10
CA ARG A 308 -1.00 4.16 13.67
C ARG A 308 -0.48 2.97 14.47
N PHE A 309 -1.36 2.32 15.25
CA PHE A 309 -1.01 1.07 15.94
C PHE A 309 -0.65 -0.04 14.94
N LYS A 310 -1.45 -0.25 13.89
CA LYS A 310 -1.17 -1.20 12.80
C LYS A 310 0.20 -0.93 12.17
N LEU A 311 0.54 0.33 11.87
CA LEU A 311 1.87 0.70 11.35
C LEU A 311 2.98 0.36 12.34
N ALA A 312 2.78 0.66 13.64
CA ALA A 312 3.74 0.27 14.67
C ALA A 312 3.96 -1.25 14.71
N VAL A 313 2.90 -2.06 14.55
CA VAL A 313 3.00 -3.53 14.50
C VAL A 313 3.78 -3.99 13.27
N ILE A 314 3.54 -3.41 12.09
CA ILE A 314 4.29 -3.75 10.87
C ILE A 314 5.78 -3.47 11.08
N VAL A 315 6.14 -2.30 11.58
CA VAL A 315 7.54 -1.93 11.88
C VAL A 315 8.13 -2.85 12.93
N GLN A 316 7.37 -3.21 13.99
CA GLN A 316 7.78 -4.14 15.02
C GLN A 316 8.06 -5.54 14.49
N GLN A 317 7.24 -6.05 13.56
CA GLN A 317 7.45 -7.37 12.93
C GLN A 317 8.71 -7.37 12.05
N ILE A 318 9.00 -6.28 11.34
CA ILE A 318 10.23 -6.13 10.55
C ILE A 318 11.43 -6.13 11.50
N TYR A 319 11.36 -5.34 12.58
CA TYR A 319 12.42 -5.31 13.58
C TYR A 319 12.63 -6.66 14.28
N TYR A 320 11.53 -7.36 14.61
CA TYR A 320 11.60 -8.69 15.22
C TYR A 320 12.40 -9.67 14.36
N ARG A 321 12.18 -9.68 13.03
CA ARG A 321 12.97 -10.51 12.11
C ARG A 321 14.46 -10.15 12.12
N TYR A 322 14.78 -8.86 12.19
CA TYR A 322 16.17 -8.39 12.33
C TYR A 322 16.76 -8.81 13.66
N HIS A 323 16.05 -8.62 14.74
CA HIS A 323 16.45 -9.01 16.10
C HIS A 323 16.69 -10.52 16.22
N GLN A 324 15.93 -11.34 15.52
CA GLN A 324 16.11 -12.81 15.45
C GLN A 324 17.19 -13.25 14.45
N GLY A 325 17.89 -12.33 13.80
CA GLY A 325 18.93 -12.66 12.81
C GLY A 325 18.38 -13.24 11.49
N LEU A 326 17.07 -13.15 11.24
CA LEU A 326 16.43 -13.62 9.99
C LEU A 326 16.67 -12.67 8.81
N THR A 327 17.22 -11.49 9.07
CA THR A 327 17.70 -10.52 8.08
C THR A 327 18.88 -9.75 8.67
N THR A 328 19.84 -9.37 7.81
CA THR A 328 21.05 -8.65 8.21
C THR A 328 21.04 -7.17 7.79
N ASP A 329 19.92 -6.67 7.28
CA ASP A 329 19.80 -5.29 6.81
C ASP A 329 19.88 -4.29 7.97
N LYS A 330 21.00 -3.58 8.02
CA LYS A 330 21.31 -2.61 9.10
C LYS A 330 20.30 -1.44 9.17
N ARG A 331 19.54 -1.18 8.12
CA ARG A 331 18.47 -0.16 8.14
C ARG A 331 17.40 -0.46 9.19
N PHE A 332 17.24 -1.73 9.57
CA PHE A 332 16.25 -2.16 10.55
C PHE A 332 16.69 -1.96 12.01
N ALA A 333 17.97 -1.63 12.25
CA ALA A 333 18.49 -1.44 13.61
C ALA A 333 17.80 -0.27 14.37
N SER A 334 17.39 0.79 13.67
CA SER A 334 16.71 1.97 14.24
C SER A 334 15.19 1.88 14.27
N MET A 335 14.62 0.72 13.96
CA MET A 335 13.16 0.56 13.96
C MET A 335 12.48 0.65 15.33
N PRO A 336 13.12 0.28 16.47
CA PRO A 336 12.51 0.45 17.79
C PRO A 336 12.05 1.89 18.08
N GLU A 337 12.85 2.89 17.68
CA GLU A 337 12.48 4.30 17.86
C GLU A 337 11.20 4.64 17.05
N ARG A 338 11.09 4.12 15.84
CA ARG A 338 9.89 4.31 15.01
C ARG A 338 8.65 3.62 15.60
N VAL A 339 8.81 2.40 16.14
CA VAL A 339 7.73 1.72 16.87
C VAL A 339 7.25 2.56 18.03
N GLN A 340 8.16 3.04 18.87
CA GLN A 340 7.84 3.86 20.02
C GLN A 340 7.12 5.17 19.62
N LEU A 341 7.63 5.85 18.61
CA LEU A 341 7.04 7.07 18.09
C LEU A 341 5.58 6.85 17.60
N LEU A 342 5.36 5.81 16.80
CA LEU A 342 4.02 5.46 16.30
C LEU A 342 3.06 5.07 17.43
N LEU A 343 3.54 4.34 18.45
CA LEU A 343 2.72 3.99 19.61
C LEU A 343 2.36 5.22 20.45
N ARG A 344 3.30 6.15 20.67
CA ARG A 344 3.02 7.43 21.36
C ARG A 344 1.97 8.24 20.59
N ALA A 345 2.17 8.44 19.29
CA ALA A 345 1.21 9.18 18.45
C ALA A 345 -0.16 8.51 18.38
N SER A 346 -0.21 7.17 18.40
CA SER A 346 -1.45 6.40 18.48
C SER A 346 -2.17 6.63 19.81
N TRP A 347 -1.43 6.56 20.93
CA TRP A 347 -2.00 6.75 22.26
C TRP A 347 -2.48 8.19 22.50
N GLU A 348 -1.71 9.18 22.04
CA GLU A 348 -2.10 10.59 22.09
C GLU A 348 -3.42 10.83 21.34
N CYS A 349 -3.55 10.30 20.12
CA CYS A 349 -4.79 10.36 19.35
C CYS A 349 -5.98 9.72 20.10
N ALA A 350 -5.76 8.56 20.74
CA ALA A 350 -6.79 7.91 21.55
C ALA A 350 -7.27 8.78 22.71
N GLN A 351 -6.34 9.46 23.41
CA GLN A 351 -6.65 10.28 24.58
C GLN A 351 -7.30 11.61 24.22
N THR A 352 -6.80 12.29 23.19
CA THR A 352 -7.22 13.66 22.85
C THR A 352 -8.34 13.69 21.85
N GLN A 353 -8.61 12.61 21.14
CA GLN A 353 -9.51 12.53 19.98
C GLN A 353 -9.15 13.53 18.87
N HIS A 354 -7.90 14.03 18.89
CA HIS A 354 -7.38 14.96 17.89
C HIS A 354 -6.66 14.17 16.76
N ILE A 355 -6.87 14.61 15.52
CA ILE A 355 -6.35 13.95 14.31
C ILE A 355 -5.27 14.77 13.63
#